data_3b82a34727122083926ae1c6261f0f0c
#
_entry.id   3b82a34727122083926ae1c6261f0f0c
#
_cell.length_a   1.000
_cell.length_b   1.000
_cell.length_c   1.000
_cell.angle_alpha   90.00
_cell.angle_beta   90.00
_cell.angle_gamma   90.00
#
_symmetry.space_group_name_H-M   'P 1'
#
loop_
_entity.id
_entity.type
_entity.pdbx_description
1 polymer ?
#
loop_
_entity_poly.entity_id
_entity_poly.type
_entity_poly.pdbx_seq_one_letter_code
_entity_poly.pdbx_strand_id
1 'polypeptide(L)'
;MVGIIRGTHGLAGNCKVESTSGEIQHFSGMKDVVLRKNGIETKRTIEKVSIGGGILYIKFSGINSPEEAKKLSGSEIVVSREFACPCGKDEYYVEDLKQCQLVYTSGSAKGMAEKSAATTAEPVVVGTITDVLEGGAGDLFEVVLSESCSLLSQELRTTSSGKPRKVLVPFKKEFIGTVDTKNKRVQLMHLWILE
;
A
#
# COMPACT_ATOMS: atom_id res chain seq x y z
N MET A 1 1.91 -9.27 -2.57
CA MET A 1 0.96 -10.19 -3.22
C MET A 1 0.31 -9.46 -4.38
N VAL A 2 0.18 -10.12 -5.54
CA VAL A 2 -0.42 -9.50 -6.75
C VAL A 2 -1.64 -10.28 -7.25
N GLY A 3 -1.85 -11.52 -6.79
CA GLY A 3 -3.01 -12.31 -7.16
C GLY A 3 -3.14 -13.60 -6.37
N ILE A 4 -4.26 -14.28 -6.55
CA ILE A 4 -4.60 -15.56 -5.90
C ILE A 4 -5.05 -16.56 -6.96
N ILE A 5 -4.52 -17.78 -6.90
CA ILE A 5 -4.96 -18.88 -7.77
C ILE A 5 -6.29 -19.43 -7.26
N ARG A 6 -7.36 -19.27 -8.05
CA ARG A 6 -8.71 -19.67 -7.66
C ARG A 6 -9.12 -21.07 -8.18
N GLY A 7 -8.41 -21.59 -9.16
CA GLY A 7 -8.74 -22.90 -9.71
C GLY A 7 -7.98 -23.21 -10.99
N THR A 8 -8.45 -24.21 -11.72
CA THR A 8 -7.85 -24.70 -12.95
C THR A 8 -8.73 -24.37 -14.16
N HIS A 9 -8.13 -24.34 -15.36
CA HIS A 9 -8.83 -24.12 -16.62
C HIS A 9 -8.25 -24.99 -17.73
N GLY A 10 -9.11 -25.72 -18.39
CA GLY A 10 -8.74 -26.60 -19.51
C GLY A 10 -7.87 -27.78 -19.07
N LEU A 11 -7.42 -28.56 -20.08
CA LEU A 11 -6.67 -29.79 -19.86
C LEU A 11 -5.16 -29.59 -19.75
N ALA A 12 -4.66 -28.41 -20.14
CA ALA A 12 -3.24 -28.14 -20.21
C ALA A 12 -2.64 -27.65 -18.89
N GLY A 13 -3.37 -27.64 -17.77
CA GLY A 13 -2.89 -27.22 -16.47
C GLY A 13 -2.80 -25.69 -16.30
N ASN A 14 -3.64 -24.91 -17.01
CA ASN A 14 -3.74 -23.48 -16.76
C ASN A 14 -4.42 -23.22 -15.42
N CYS A 15 -3.95 -22.20 -14.72
CA CYS A 15 -4.52 -21.72 -13.46
C CYS A 15 -5.38 -20.47 -13.69
N LYS A 16 -6.61 -20.48 -13.17
CA LYS A 16 -7.44 -19.27 -13.09
C LYS A 16 -6.94 -18.41 -11.94
N VAL A 17 -6.62 -17.15 -12.22
CA VAL A 17 -6.05 -16.22 -11.25
C VAL A 17 -6.95 -15.01 -11.07
N GLU A 18 -7.12 -14.58 -9.86
CA GLU A 18 -7.76 -13.33 -9.48
C GLU A 18 -6.67 -12.32 -9.10
N SER A 19 -6.63 -11.18 -9.79
CA SER A 19 -5.73 -10.07 -9.49
C SER A 19 -6.21 -9.34 -8.22
N THR A 20 -5.30 -9.00 -7.32
CA THR A 20 -5.63 -8.23 -6.11
C THR A 20 -5.75 -6.73 -6.37
N SER A 21 -5.14 -6.23 -7.44
CA SER A 21 -5.27 -4.83 -7.87
C SER A 21 -6.34 -4.59 -8.93
N GLY A 22 -6.94 -5.67 -9.48
CA GLY A 22 -7.81 -5.59 -10.65
C GLY A 22 -7.04 -5.49 -11.99
N GLU A 23 -5.77 -5.11 -11.97
CA GLU A 23 -4.90 -4.95 -13.14
C GLU A 23 -4.39 -6.30 -13.65
N ILE A 24 -5.13 -6.93 -14.57
CA ILE A 24 -4.77 -8.24 -15.13
C ILE A 24 -3.67 -8.17 -16.20
N GLN A 25 -3.52 -7.03 -16.90
CA GLN A 25 -2.51 -6.82 -17.93
C GLN A 25 -1.09 -6.86 -17.37
N HIS A 26 -0.94 -6.46 -16.11
CA HIS A 26 0.35 -6.43 -15.41
C HIS A 26 1.05 -7.81 -15.39
N PHE A 27 0.29 -8.89 -15.36
CA PHE A 27 0.84 -10.25 -15.35
C PHE A 27 1.56 -10.64 -16.64
N SER A 28 1.27 -9.96 -17.77
CA SER A 28 1.88 -10.28 -19.07
C SER A 28 3.40 -10.03 -19.12
N GLY A 29 3.92 -9.17 -18.24
CA GLY A 29 5.35 -8.90 -18.13
C GLY A 29 6.10 -9.76 -17.12
N MET A 30 5.41 -10.59 -16.35
CA MET A 30 6.03 -11.40 -15.29
C MET A 30 6.59 -12.70 -15.83
N LYS A 31 7.80 -13.06 -15.40
CA LYS A 31 8.44 -14.35 -15.69
C LYS A 31 8.53 -15.24 -14.47
N ASP A 32 9.09 -14.71 -13.38
CA ASP A 32 9.34 -15.46 -12.17
C ASP A 32 8.49 -14.89 -11.03
N VAL A 33 7.82 -15.79 -10.33
CA VAL A 33 6.95 -15.45 -9.20
C VAL A 33 7.20 -16.42 -8.05
N VAL A 34 6.78 -16.03 -6.87
CA VAL A 34 6.73 -16.90 -5.70
C VAL A 34 5.28 -17.25 -5.43
N LEU A 35 4.98 -18.53 -5.36
CA LEU A 35 3.69 -19.03 -4.87
C LEU A 35 3.81 -19.28 -3.38
N ARG A 36 2.97 -18.61 -2.60
CA ARG A 36 2.87 -18.78 -1.14
C ARG A 36 1.58 -19.52 -0.80
N LYS A 37 1.69 -20.63 -0.08
CA LYS A 37 0.54 -21.41 0.41
C LYS A 37 0.85 -21.96 1.79
N ASN A 38 -0.01 -21.71 2.76
CA ASN A 38 0.17 -22.18 4.16
C ASN A 38 1.55 -21.82 4.74
N GLY A 39 2.07 -20.65 4.43
CA GLY A 39 3.40 -20.21 4.88
C GLY A 39 4.59 -20.79 4.10
N ILE A 40 4.37 -21.71 3.18
CA ILE A 40 5.41 -22.28 2.32
C ILE A 40 5.52 -21.47 1.04
N GLU A 41 6.73 -21.04 0.70
CA GLU A 41 7.03 -20.30 -0.52
C GLU A 41 7.72 -21.20 -1.54
N THR A 42 7.24 -21.18 -2.77
CA THR A 42 7.80 -21.97 -3.88
C THR A 42 7.98 -21.07 -5.10
N LYS A 43 9.19 -20.97 -5.61
CA LYS A 43 9.47 -20.25 -6.86
C LYS A 43 8.86 -20.98 -8.05
N ARG A 44 8.23 -20.22 -8.95
CA ARG A 44 7.65 -20.74 -10.20
C ARG A 44 7.91 -19.78 -11.34
N THR A 45 8.12 -20.36 -12.51
CA THR A 45 8.27 -19.58 -13.76
C THR A 45 6.96 -19.61 -14.52
N ILE A 46 6.50 -18.45 -14.97
CA ILE A 46 5.34 -18.30 -15.83
C ILE A 46 5.76 -18.63 -17.26
N GLU A 47 5.09 -19.61 -17.85
CA GLU A 47 5.29 -20.02 -19.25
C GLU A 47 4.42 -19.19 -20.19
N LYS A 48 3.16 -18.97 -19.82
CA LYS A 48 2.19 -18.23 -20.62
C LYS A 48 1.17 -17.53 -19.74
N VAL A 49 0.82 -16.31 -20.13
CA VAL A 49 -0.31 -15.55 -19.60
C VAL A 49 -1.35 -15.38 -20.70
N SER A 50 -2.60 -15.59 -20.39
CA SER A 50 -3.73 -15.36 -21.31
C SER A 50 -4.91 -14.75 -20.58
N ILE A 51 -5.63 -13.86 -21.27
CA ILE A 51 -6.80 -13.18 -20.75
C ILE A 51 -7.98 -13.51 -21.68
N GLY A 52 -9.05 -13.99 -21.09
CA GLY A 52 -10.26 -14.35 -21.84
C GLY A 52 -11.51 -14.03 -21.04
N GLY A 53 -12.41 -13.23 -21.60
CA GLY A 53 -13.64 -12.83 -20.92
C GLY A 53 -13.42 -12.08 -19.60
N GLY A 54 -12.34 -11.30 -19.51
CA GLY A 54 -11.97 -10.59 -18.26
C GLY A 54 -11.32 -11.48 -17.19
N ILE A 55 -11.05 -12.74 -17.51
CA ILE A 55 -10.44 -13.70 -16.59
C ILE A 55 -8.97 -13.89 -16.95
N LEU A 56 -8.11 -13.85 -15.95
CA LEU A 56 -6.68 -14.12 -16.08
C LEU A 56 -6.39 -15.62 -15.93
N TYR A 57 -5.68 -16.17 -16.90
CA TYR A 57 -5.18 -17.54 -16.88
C TYR A 57 -3.66 -17.53 -16.96
N ILE A 58 -3.02 -18.29 -16.07
CA ILE A 58 -1.56 -18.44 -16.04
C ILE A 58 -1.18 -19.89 -16.15
N LYS A 59 -0.28 -20.18 -17.09
CA LYS A 59 0.40 -21.47 -17.23
C LYS A 59 1.77 -21.36 -16.55
N PHE A 60 2.02 -22.22 -15.59
CA PHE A 60 3.32 -22.34 -14.94
C PHE A 60 4.13 -23.47 -15.55
N SER A 61 5.44 -23.28 -15.68
CA SER A 61 6.35 -24.32 -16.16
C SER A 61 6.30 -25.55 -15.27
N GLY A 62 6.23 -26.72 -15.92
CA GLY A 62 6.14 -28.00 -15.23
C GLY A 62 4.77 -28.38 -14.68
N ILE A 63 3.72 -27.60 -14.96
CA ILE A 63 2.34 -27.89 -14.58
C ILE A 63 1.56 -28.22 -15.85
N ASN A 64 1.40 -29.50 -16.19
CA ASN A 64 0.88 -29.94 -17.48
C ASN A 64 -0.48 -30.64 -17.40
N SER A 65 -1.05 -30.77 -16.21
CA SER A 65 -2.35 -31.37 -16.02
C SER A 65 -3.25 -30.55 -15.08
N PRO A 66 -4.57 -30.71 -15.17
CA PRO A 66 -5.52 -30.08 -14.27
C PRO A 66 -5.29 -30.49 -12.81
N GLU A 67 -4.86 -31.74 -12.56
CA GLU A 67 -4.59 -32.27 -11.22
C GLU A 67 -3.39 -31.55 -10.56
N GLU A 68 -2.33 -31.29 -11.35
CA GLU A 68 -1.17 -30.53 -10.89
C GLU A 68 -1.55 -29.07 -10.60
N ALA A 69 -2.28 -28.43 -11.52
CA ALA A 69 -2.76 -27.07 -11.36
C ALA A 69 -3.70 -26.92 -10.15
N LYS A 70 -4.54 -27.94 -9.87
CA LYS A 70 -5.44 -27.97 -8.72
C LYS A 70 -4.69 -27.90 -7.39
N LYS A 71 -3.48 -28.46 -7.30
CA LYS A 71 -2.64 -28.39 -6.09
C LYS A 71 -2.21 -26.96 -5.77
N LEU A 72 -2.12 -26.10 -6.79
CA LEU A 72 -1.77 -24.71 -6.67
C LEU A 72 -2.97 -23.80 -6.27
N SER A 73 -4.20 -24.33 -6.34
CA SER A 73 -5.39 -23.56 -5.94
C SER A 73 -5.30 -23.09 -4.49
N GLY A 74 -5.64 -21.82 -4.23
CA GLY A 74 -5.50 -21.15 -2.95
C GLY A 74 -4.11 -20.57 -2.69
N SER A 75 -3.14 -20.75 -3.61
CA SER A 75 -1.83 -20.10 -3.47
C SER A 75 -1.92 -18.63 -3.83
N GLU A 76 -1.21 -17.82 -3.07
CA GLU A 76 -0.96 -16.40 -3.33
C GLU A 76 0.20 -16.26 -4.31
N ILE A 77 0.08 -15.36 -5.28
CA ILE A 77 1.16 -15.00 -6.19
C ILE A 77 1.86 -13.78 -5.61
N VAL A 78 3.13 -13.94 -5.26
CA VAL A 78 3.97 -12.90 -4.70
C VAL A 78 5.10 -12.59 -5.67
N VAL A 79 5.37 -11.33 -5.89
CA VAL A 79 6.48 -10.85 -6.73
C VAL A 79 7.37 -9.92 -5.92
N SER A 80 8.63 -9.76 -6.35
CA SER A 80 9.48 -8.72 -5.78
C SER A 80 8.89 -7.34 -6.08
N ARG A 81 9.28 -6.33 -5.31
CA ARG A 81 8.74 -4.98 -5.43
C ARG A 81 8.96 -4.36 -6.82
N GLU A 82 10.03 -4.72 -7.48
CA GLU A 82 10.37 -4.28 -8.84
C GLU A 82 9.31 -4.71 -9.88
N PHE A 83 8.62 -5.83 -9.61
CA PHE A 83 7.54 -6.37 -10.43
C PHE A 83 6.16 -6.14 -9.83
N ALA A 84 6.04 -5.28 -8.82
CA ALA A 84 4.75 -4.87 -8.31
C ALA A 84 4.03 -3.97 -9.33
N CYS A 85 2.71 -3.98 -9.32
CA CYS A 85 1.91 -3.12 -10.21
C CYS A 85 2.30 -1.66 -9.98
N PRO A 86 2.63 -0.86 -10.99
CA PRO A 86 2.88 0.57 -10.78
C PRO A 86 1.62 1.22 -10.20
N CYS A 87 1.77 1.97 -9.12
CA CYS A 87 0.68 2.79 -8.61
C CYS A 87 0.40 3.94 -9.59
N GLY A 88 -0.87 4.31 -9.72
CA GLY A 88 -1.30 5.49 -10.43
C GLY A 88 -0.80 6.78 -9.77
N LYS A 89 -1.13 7.91 -10.37
CA LYS A 89 -0.84 9.22 -9.76
C LYS A 89 -1.65 9.37 -8.47
N ASP A 90 -0.96 9.69 -7.39
CA ASP A 90 -1.55 9.83 -6.04
C ASP A 90 -2.03 8.50 -5.41
N GLU A 91 -1.61 7.37 -5.97
CA GLU A 91 -1.81 6.04 -5.39
C GLU A 91 -0.53 5.53 -4.74
N TYR A 92 -0.66 4.92 -3.59
CA TYR A 92 0.47 4.41 -2.82
C TYR A 92 0.16 3.02 -2.27
N TYR A 93 1.17 2.17 -2.21
CA TYR A 93 1.03 0.92 -1.47
C TYR A 93 0.88 1.21 0.03
N VAL A 94 -0.08 0.55 0.67
CA VAL A 94 -0.30 0.67 2.12
C VAL A 94 0.99 0.39 2.91
N GLU A 95 1.74 -0.64 2.52
CA GLU A 95 3.02 -0.99 3.16
C GLU A 95 4.09 0.09 3.01
N ASP A 96 4.00 0.96 1.99
CA ASP A 96 4.91 2.09 1.83
C ASP A 96 4.58 3.25 2.74
N LEU A 97 3.31 3.42 3.01
CA LEU A 97 2.80 4.45 3.90
C LEU A 97 3.01 4.08 5.37
N LYS A 98 2.98 2.78 5.70
CA LYS A 98 3.30 2.31 7.05
C LYS A 98 4.72 2.71 7.44
N GLN A 99 4.89 3.11 8.69
CA GLN A 99 6.14 3.64 9.26
C GLN A 99 6.60 4.97 8.66
N CYS A 100 5.78 5.64 7.83
CA CYS A 100 6.06 7.02 7.45
C CYS A 100 5.82 7.96 8.63
N GLN A 101 6.71 8.92 8.78
CA GLN A 101 6.54 10.02 9.74
C GLN A 101 5.54 11.02 9.16
N LEU A 102 4.53 11.37 9.93
CA LEU A 102 3.65 12.49 9.64
C LEU A 102 4.34 13.77 10.10
N VAL A 103 4.62 14.68 9.17
CA VAL A 103 5.38 15.91 9.44
C VAL A 103 4.54 17.14 9.15
N TYR A 104 4.64 18.15 10.01
CA TYR A 104 3.98 19.43 9.83
C TYR A 104 5.03 20.54 9.68
N THR A 105 4.78 21.46 8.73
CA THR A 105 5.62 22.65 8.54
C THR A 105 4.74 23.89 8.70
N SER A 106 5.07 24.74 9.66
CA SER A 106 4.36 26.01 9.85
C SER A 106 4.52 26.89 8.61
N GLY A 107 3.41 27.24 7.96
CA GLY A 107 3.39 28.02 6.72
C GLY A 107 2.78 27.32 5.52
N SER A 108 2.49 26.02 5.58
CA SER A 108 1.89 25.26 4.47
C SER A 108 0.38 25.54 4.23
N ALA A 109 -0.27 26.30 5.08
CA ALA A 109 -1.73 26.54 5.05
C ALA A 109 -2.17 27.70 4.14
N LYS A 110 -1.35 28.15 3.17
CA LYS A 110 -1.78 29.09 2.13
C LYS A 110 -1.86 28.40 0.78
N GLY A 111 -3.09 28.34 0.29
CA GLY A 111 -3.40 27.84 -1.04
C GLY A 111 -2.63 28.58 -2.14
N MET A 112 -2.41 27.84 -3.20
CA MET A 112 -2.02 28.23 -4.56
C MET A 112 -1.93 29.77 -4.79
N ALA A 113 -0.77 30.32 -4.65
CA ALA A 113 -0.16 31.42 -5.39
C ALA A 113 0.88 32.11 -4.49
N GLU A 114 2.10 31.88 -4.81
CA GLU A 114 3.24 32.79 -4.88
C GLU A 114 4.54 32.06 -4.55
N LYS A 115 5.36 31.93 -5.58
CA LYS A 115 6.79 31.71 -5.45
C LYS A 115 7.35 32.94 -4.76
N SER A 116 7.58 32.87 -3.45
CA SER A 116 8.40 33.86 -2.78
C SER A 116 8.84 33.37 -1.40
N ALA A 117 10.15 33.33 -1.23
CA ALA A 117 10.92 33.26 0.01
C ALA A 117 10.71 32.02 0.91
N ALA A 118 11.74 31.17 0.90
CA ALA A 118 12.02 30.12 1.86
C ALA A 118 11.91 30.64 3.32
N THR A 119 10.80 30.35 3.96
CA THR A 119 10.80 30.31 5.42
C THR A 119 11.11 28.86 5.78
N THR A 120 12.36 28.61 6.08
CA THR A 120 12.91 27.33 6.53
C THR A 120 12.47 27.06 7.97
N ALA A 121 11.17 26.82 8.17
CA ALA A 121 10.74 26.16 9.38
C ALA A 121 11.01 24.66 9.18
N GLU A 122 11.88 24.08 9.97
CA GLU A 122 12.16 22.65 9.93
C GLU A 122 10.85 21.87 10.14
N PRO A 123 10.62 20.81 9.35
CA PRO A 123 9.41 19.99 9.49
C PRO A 123 9.42 19.29 10.86
N VAL A 124 8.38 19.50 11.65
CA VAL A 124 8.21 18.86 12.96
C VAL A 124 7.47 17.53 12.78
N VAL A 125 8.02 16.47 13.34
CA VAL A 125 7.35 15.16 13.36
C VAL A 125 6.21 15.19 14.37
N VAL A 126 4.97 15.02 13.90
CA VAL A 126 3.77 15.03 14.75
C VAL A 126 3.32 13.61 15.12
N GLY A 127 3.71 12.61 14.35
CA GLY A 127 3.39 11.22 14.64
C GLY A 127 3.96 10.26 13.60
N THR A 128 3.60 8.98 13.72
CA THR A 128 3.98 7.91 12.79
C THR A 128 2.73 7.18 12.32
N ILE A 129 2.61 6.96 11.02
CA ILE A 129 1.52 6.19 10.41
C ILE A 129 1.76 4.72 10.72
N THR A 130 0.84 4.08 11.43
CA THR A 130 0.92 2.66 11.82
C THR A 130 0.10 1.78 10.91
N ASP A 131 -1.01 2.29 10.39
CA ASP A 131 -1.85 1.54 9.46
C ASP A 131 -2.66 2.47 8.55
N VAL A 132 -3.27 1.89 7.52
CA VAL A 132 -4.22 2.56 6.63
C VAL A 132 -5.52 1.76 6.66
N LEU A 133 -6.59 2.43 7.05
CA LEU A 133 -7.92 1.84 7.23
C LEU A 133 -8.83 2.33 6.12
N GLU A 134 -9.65 1.43 5.58
CA GLU A 134 -10.70 1.80 4.64
C GLU A 134 -11.87 2.44 5.40
N GLY A 135 -12.19 3.68 5.09
CA GLY A 135 -13.31 4.42 5.66
C GLY A 135 -14.43 4.63 4.65
N GLY A 136 -15.65 4.89 5.12
CA GLY A 136 -16.81 5.12 4.25
C GLY A 136 -16.70 6.32 3.31
N ALA A 137 -15.75 7.25 3.55
CA ALA A 137 -15.51 8.45 2.74
C ALA A 137 -14.08 8.50 2.15
N GLY A 138 -13.37 7.37 2.11
CA GLY A 138 -11.98 7.21 1.66
C GLY A 138 -11.07 6.69 2.77
N ASP A 139 -9.81 6.50 2.45
CA ASP A 139 -8.82 5.92 3.35
C ASP A 139 -8.47 6.85 4.52
N LEU A 140 -8.17 6.23 5.65
CA LEU A 140 -7.80 6.89 6.89
C LEU A 140 -6.43 6.39 7.34
N PHE A 141 -5.50 7.29 7.64
CA PHE A 141 -4.26 6.95 8.30
C PHE A 141 -4.49 6.77 9.79
N GLU A 142 -4.15 5.61 10.33
CA GLU A 142 -3.97 5.45 11.77
C GLU A 142 -2.59 6.01 12.14
N VAL A 143 -2.57 7.04 12.96
CA VAL A 143 -1.35 7.74 13.35
C VAL A 143 -1.17 7.65 14.86
N VAL A 144 0.00 7.17 15.29
CA VAL A 144 0.45 7.26 16.68
C VAL A 144 1.16 8.60 16.86
N LEU A 145 0.63 9.46 17.73
CA LEU A 145 1.21 10.78 17.96
C LEU A 145 2.57 10.68 18.67
N SER A 146 3.49 11.56 18.27
CA SER A 146 4.82 11.63 18.87
C SER A 146 4.76 12.29 20.24
N GLU A 147 5.30 11.64 21.27
CA GLU A 147 5.42 12.19 22.62
C GLU A 147 6.33 13.44 22.67
N SER A 148 7.28 13.52 21.74
CA SER A 148 8.23 14.64 21.63
C SER A 148 7.71 15.82 20.80
N CYS A 149 6.48 15.75 20.24
CA CYS A 149 5.94 16.82 19.42
C CYS A 149 5.67 18.07 20.25
N SER A 150 6.42 19.15 20.03
CA SER A 150 6.26 20.43 20.73
C SER A 150 5.02 21.22 20.31
N LEU A 151 4.40 20.87 19.18
CA LEU A 151 3.25 21.58 18.61
C LEU A 151 1.91 21.11 19.20
N LEU A 152 1.88 19.98 19.89
CA LEU A 152 0.69 19.40 20.49
C LEU A 152 0.80 19.45 22.03
N SER A 153 -0.31 19.71 22.71
CA SER A 153 -0.37 19.62 24.18
C SER A 153 -0.15 18.19 24.66
N GLN A 154 0.29 18.00 25.89
CA GLN A 154 0.51 16.67 26.46
C GLN A 154 -0.78 15.83 26.49
N GLU A 155 -1.91 16.47 26.75
CA GLU A 155 -3.25 15.85 26.80
C GLU A 155 -3.67 15.30 25.42
N LEU A 156 -3.24 15.95 24.33
CA LEU A 156 -3.48 15.47 22.97
C LEU A 156 -2.55 14.33 22.58
N ARG A 157 -1.32 14.33 23.05
CA ARG A 157 -0.30 13.33 22.68
C ARG A 157 -0.45 12.00 23.40
N THR A 158 -0.99 12.02 24.64
CA THR A 158 -1.08 10.82 25.49
C THR A 158 -2.52 10.57 25.93
N THR A 159 -2.82 9.29 26.15
CA THR A 159 -4.06 8.85 26.77
C THR A 159 -4.00 9.03 28.29
N SER A 160 -5.13 8.92 28.96
CA SER A 160 -5.20 8.94 30.44
C SER A 160 -4.33 7.86 31.11
N SER A 161 -3.96 6.81 30.39
CA SER A 161 -3.05 5.74 30.84
C SER A 161 -1.57 6.02 30.54
N GLY A 162 -1.23 7.21 30.05
CA GLY A 162 0.14 7.62 29.71
C GLY A 162 0.70 6.98 28.42
N LYS A 163 -0.11 6.32 27.60
CA LYS A 163 0.32 5.75 26.32
C LYS A 163 0.16 6.77 25.20
N PRO A 164 1.00 6.72 24.14
CA PRO A 164 0.81 7.55 22.95
C PRO A 164 -0.61 7.42 22.39
N ARG A 165 -1.22 8.55 22.08
CA ARG A 165 -2.58 8.57 21.53
C ARG A 165 -2.56 8.21 20.06
N LYS A 166 -3.53 7.42 19.64
CA LYS A 166 -3.81 7.11 18.24
C LYS A 166 -4.91 8.02 17.72
N VAL A 167 -4.73 8.58 16.55
CA VAL A 167 -5.71 9.41 15.85
C VAL A 167 -5.90 8.90 14.42
N LEU A 168 -7.04 9.20 13.83
CA LEU A 168 -7.36 8.86 12.45
C LEU A 168 -7.32 10.15 11.62
N VAL A 169 -6.50 10.16 10.58
CA VAL A 169 -6.34 11.31 9.68
C VAL A 169 -6.81 10.91 8.29
N PRO A 170 -7.82 11.60 7.70
CA PRO A 170 -8.28 11.27 6.35
C PRO A 170 -7.19 11.46 5.31
N PHE A 171 -6.99 10.46 4.44
CA PHE A 171 -6.08 10.54 3.31
C PHE A 171 -6.73 11.33 2.16
N LYS A 172 -6.81 12.63 2.33
CA LYS A 172 -7.36 13.58 1.34
C LYS A 172 -6.37 14.71 1.11
N LYS A 173 -6.33 15.25 -0.11
CA LYS A 173 -5.45 16.38 -0.50
C LYS A 173 -5.63 17.63 0.36
N GLU A 174 -6.78 17.76 1.01
CA GLU A 174 -7.06 18.83 1.94
C GLU A 174 -6.22 18.73 3.23
N PHE A 175 -5.98 17.51 3.71
CA PHE A 175 -5.27 17.25 4.97
C PHE A 175 -3.83 16.76 4.76
N ILE A 176 -3.59 16.06 3.64
CA ILE A 176 -2.31 15.46 3.30
C ILE A 176 -1.73 16.17 2.07
N GLY A 177 -0.54 16.70 2.23
CA GLY A 177 0.23 17.34 1.16
C GLY A 177 1.14 16.35 0.44
N THR A 178 2.44 16.61 0.45
CA THR A 178 3.44 15.76 -0.22
C THR A 178 3.60 14.43 0.51
N VAL A 179 3.58 13.34 -0.26
CA VAL A 179 3.87 11.98 0.22
C VAL A 179 5.21 11.53 -0.37
N ASP A 180 6.20 11.37 0.48
CA ASP A 180 7.53 10.87 0.12
C ASP A 180 7.78 9.52 0.79
N THR A 181 7.39 8.46 0.11
CA THR A 181 7.52 7.09 0.61
C THR A 181 8.99 6.63 0.67
N LYS A 182 9.88 7.23 -0.13
CA LYS A 182 11.31 6.91 -0.13
C LYS A 182 12.01 7.39 1.13
N ASN A 183 11.72 8.62 1.54
CA ASN A 183 12.25 9.22 2.76
C ASN A 183 11.34 8.98 3.98
N LYS A 184 10.27 8.20 3.81
CA LYS A 184 9.31 7.87 4.87
C LYS A 184 8.70 9.12 5.52
N ARG A 185 8.28 10.10 4.72
CA ARG A 185 7.67 11.35 5.17
C ARG A 185 6.36 11.62 4.46
N VAL A 186 5.36 12.01 5.22
CA VAL A 186 4.03 12.43 4.74
C VAL A 186 3.72 13.78 5.35
N GLN A 187 3.39 14.78 4.53
CA GLN A 187 3.11 16.12 4.98
C GLN A 187 1.68 16.26 5.48
N LEU A 188 1.51 16.74 6.70
CA LEU A 188 0.24 17.16 7.26
C LEU A 188 0.02 18.65 6.95
N MET A 189 -1.17 18.99 6.43
CA MET A 189 -1.50 20.38 6.08
C MET A 189 -2.08 21.17 7.24
N HIS A 190 -2.81 20.52 8.14
CA HIS A 190 -3.52 21.18 9.24
C HIS A 190 -3.36 20.41 10.55
N LEU A 191 -2.85 21.08 11.60
CA LEU A 191 -2.67 20.46 12.92
C LEU A 191 -3.98 20.15 13.64
N TRP A 192 -5.01 20.95 13.43
CA TRP A 192 -6.31 20.81 14.12
C TRP A 192 -7.01 19.47 13.82
N ILE A 193 -6.63 18.78 12.75
CA ILE A 193 -7.18 17.44 12.42
C ILE A 193 -6.74 16.38 13.44
N LEU A 194 -5.74 16.66 14.27
CA LEU A 194 -5.23 15.75 15.31
C LEU A 194 -5.94 15.94 16.66
N GLU A 195 -6.78 16.96 16.79
CA GLU A 195 -7.58 17.25 17.99
C GLU A 195 -8.86 16.42 17.99
#